data_ffc9293d3acb356a1f04db96a4fa2485
#
_entry.id   ffc9293d3acb356a1f04db96a4fa2485
#
_cell.length_a   1.000
_cell.length_b   1.000
_cell.length_c   1.000
_cell.angle_alpha   90.00
_cell.angle_beta   90.00
_cell.angle_gamma   90.00
#
_symmetry.space_group_name_H-M   'P 1'
#
loop_
_entity.id
_entity.type
_entity.pdbx_description
1 polymer ?
#
loop_
_entity_poly.entity_id
_entity_poly.type
_entity_poly.pdbx_seq_one_letter_code
_entity_poly.pdbx_strand_id
1 'polypeptide(L)'
;PHATSASIFRHIDHMVQLVGPTHVGLGLDYVKNTGWFWNWLRDNPEMWPEIDGKPHVDTDFAQPEQIAELCELMLAHQYSKDDIHAILGGNFTRVAREVWK
;
A
#
# COMPACT_ATOMS: atom_id res chain seq x y z
N PRO A 1 9.45 -11.14 -4.66
CA PRO A 1 8.33 -10.98 -3.73
C PRO A 1 7.08 -10.50 -4.45
N HIS A 2 5.96 -11.09 -4.11
CA HIS A 2 4.69 -10.78 -4.74
C HIS A 2 3.83 -9.93 -3.80
N ALA A 3 3.26 -8.84 -4.32
CA ALA A 3 2.32 -8.00 -3.60
C ALA A 3 0.91 -8.65 -3.61
N THR A 4 0.77 -9.82 -2.97
CA THR A 4 -0.52 -10.50 -2.87
C THR A 4 -1.44 -9.79 -1.88
N SER A 5 -2.75 -9.88 -2.09
CA SER A 5 -3.74 -9.31 -1.18
C SER A 5 -3.61 -9.86 0.24
N ALA A 6 -3.31 -11.16 0.38
CA ALA A 6 -3.05 -11.77 1.69
C ALA A 6 -1.80 -11.18 2.37
N SER A 7 -0.73 -10.91 1.62
CA SER A 7 0.48 -10.28 2.17
C SER A 7 0.21 -8.84 2.61
N ILE A 8 -0.48 -8.06 1.78
CA ILE A 8 -0.85 -6.68 2.09
C ILE A 8 -1.76 -6.66 3.33
N PHE A 9 -2.75 -7.55 3.39
CA PHE A 9 -3.65 -7.64 4.54
C PHE A 9 -2.90 -7.93 5.85
N ARG A 10 -1.90 -8.81 5.84
CA ARG A 10 -1.09 -9.07 7.04
C ARG A 10 -0.39 -7.81 7.57
N HIS A 11 0.08 -6.93 6.68
CA HIS A 11 0.66 -5.65 7.09
C HIS A 11 -0.40 -4.70 7.64
N ILE A 12 -1.57 -4.63 7.01
CA ILE A 12 -2.70 -3.83 7.52
C ILE A 12 -3.08 -4.31 8.92
N ASP A 13 -3.31 -5.60 9.08
CA ASP A 13 -3.72 -6.19 10.36
C ASP A 13 -2.67 -5.97 11.46
N HIS A 14 -1.40 -6.14 11.13
CA HIS A 14 -0.32 -5.87 12.07
C HIS A 14 -0.34 -4.42 12.57
N MET A 15 -0.48 -3.45 11.66
CA MET A 15 -0.56 -2.05 12.04
C MET A 15 -1.82 -1.73 12.84
N VAL A 16 -2.96 -2.30 12.45
CA VAL A 16 -4.23 -2.14 13.18
C VAL A 16 -4.11 -2.65 14.61
N GLN A 17 -3.46 -3.80 14.82
CA GLN A 17 -3.24 -4.35 16.17
C GLN A 17 -2.34 -3.45 17.01
N LEU A 18 -1.39 -2.74 16.39
CA LEU A 18 -0.47 -1.87 17.12
C LEU A 18 -1.09 -0.50 17.46
N VAL A 19 -1.77 0.13 16.53
CA VAL A 19 -2.18 1.54 16.64
C VAL A 19 -3.68 1.78 16.46
N GLY A 20 -4.44 0.76 16.17
CA GLY A 20 -5.86 0.85 15.89
C GLY A 20 -6.19 1.25 14.46
N PRO A 21 -7.43 0.96 14.01
CA PRO A 21 -7.84 1.16 12.61
C PRO A 21 -7.95 2.62 12.19
N THR A 22 -8.00 3.56 13.12
CA THR A 22 -8.08 5.00 12.82
C THR A 22 -6.75 5.63 12.42
N HIS A 23 -5.64 4.91 12.57
CA HIS A 23 -4.29 5.38 12.25
C HIS A 23 -3.66 4.63 11.07
N VAL A 24 -4.42 3.82 10.37
CA VAL A 24 -3.96 3.02 9.23
C VAL A 24 -4.62 3.51 7.96
N GLY A 25 -3.85 3.62 6.90
CA GLY A 25 -4.33 3.95 5.57
C GLY A 25 -3.72 3.04 4.52
N LEU A 26 -4.36 2.97 3.36
CA LEU A 26 -3.93 2.15 2.24
C LEU A 26 -3.33 3.03 1.15
N GLY A 27 -2.12 2.69 0.72
CA GLY A 27 -1.48 3.26 -0.45
C GLY A 27 -0.90 2.13 -1.29
N LEU A 28 -1.22 2.10 -2.57
CA LEU A 28 -0.79 1.03 -3.47
C LEU A 28 0.57 1.28 -4.11
N ASP A 29 0.97 2.53 -4.21
CA ASP A 29 2.16 2.94 -4.97
C ASP A 29 2.17 2.39 -6.41
N TYR A 30 0.98 2.38 -7.02
CA TYR A 30 0.73 1.71 -8.28
C TYR A 30 1.40 2.41 -9.45
N VAL A 31 2.11 1.64 -10.26
CA VAL A 31 2.71 2.07 -11.53
C VAL A 31 2.11 1.27 -12.68
N LYS A 32 1.48 1.95 -13.64
CA LYS A 32 0.77 1.31 -14.76
C LYS A 32 1.71 0.51 -15.67
N ASN A 33 2.91 1.02 -15.91
CA ASN A 33 3.91 0.36 -16.75
C ASN A 33 5.18 0.07 -15.95
N THR A 34 5.19 -1.08 -15.30
CA THR A 34 6.29 -1.50 -14.43
C THR A 34 7.59 -1.74 -15.20
N GLY A 35 7.50 -2.26 -16.43
CA GLY A 35 8.68 -2.47 -17.27
C GLY A 35 9.39 -1.16 -17.61
N TRP A 36 8.63 -0.16 -18.03
CA TRP A 36 9.18 1.18 -18.26
C TRP A 36 9.79 1.76 -16.98
N PHE A 37 9.10 1.63 -15.86
CA PHE A 37 9.54 2.17 -14.57
C PHE A 37 10.87 1.56 -14.12
N TRP A 38 11.01 0.23 -14.16
CA TRP A 38 12.25 -0.44 -13.78
C TRP A 38 13.40 -0.13 -14.72
N ASN A 39 13.15 -0.02 -16.03
CA ASN A 39 14.16 0.42 -16.98
C ASN A 39 14.61 1.85 -16.72
N TRP A 40 13.65 2.74 -16.45
CA TRP A 40 13.96 4.14 -16.13
C TRP A 40 14.83 4.25 -14.87
N LEU A 41 14.56 3.49 -13.83
CA LEU A 41 15.39 3.46 -12.61
C LEU A 41 16.82 3.01 -12.90
N ARG A 42 16.97 1.96 -13.69
CA ARG A 42 18.30 1.45 -14.09
C ARG A 42 19.10 2.47 -14.92
N ASP A 43 18.40 3.27 -15.73
CA ASP A 43 19.01 4.27 -16.58
C ASP A 43 19.31 5.60 -15.85
N ASN A 44 18.82 5.78 -14.62
CA ASN A 44 18.99 7.00 -13.81
C ASN A 44 19.52 6.68 -12.39
N PRO A 45 20.68 6.05 -12.27
CA PRO A 45 21.21 5.61 -10.97
C PRO A 45 21.55 6.76 -10.02
N GLU A 46 21.75 7.97 -10.53
CA GLU A 46 22.01 9.17 -9.72
C GLU A 46 20.75 9.61 -8.94
N MET A 47 19.55 9.31 -9.49
CA MET A 47 18.27 9.60 -8.81
C MET A 47 17.81 8.46 -7.93
N TRP A 48 18.21 7.23 -8.27
CA TRP A 48 17.84 6.03 -7.54
C TRP A 48 19.05 5.10 -7.38
N PRO A 49 19.96 5.41 -6.47
CA PRO A 49 21.20 4.66 -6.30
C PRO A 49 20.93 3.23 -5.79
N GLU A 50 21.84 2.35 -6.12
CA GLU A 50 21.84 0.99 -5.59
C GLU A 50 21.91 1.00 -4.06
N ILE A 51 21.21 0.06 -3.41
CA ILE A 51 21.24 -0.11 -1.97
C ILE A 51 22.27 -1.19 -1.62
N ASP A 52 23.22 -0.83 -0.79
CA ASP A 52 24.33 -1.73 -0.36
C ASP A 52 25.10 -2.37 -1.53
N GLY A 53 25.25 -1.63 -2.64
CA GLY A 53 25.94 -2.11 -3.83
C GLY A 53 25.19 -3.21 -4.57
N LYS A 54 23.91 -3.38 -4.30
CA LYS A 54 23.04 -4.36 -4.99
C LYS A 54 22.12 -3.66 -5.96
N PRO A 55 21.95 -4.18 -7.18
CA PRO A 55 21.03 -3.64 -8.14
C PRO A 55 19.58 -3.76 -7.63
N HIS A 56 18.74 -2.81 -8.04
CA HIS A 56 17.30 -2.90 -7.79
C HIS A 56 16.72 -4.14 -8.48
N VAL A 57 15.95 -4.90 -7.73
CA VAL A 57 15.25 -6.09 -8.23
C VAL A 57 13.84 -5.68 -8.63
N ASP A 58 13.42 -6.11 -9.82
CA ASP A 58 12.05 -5.91 -10.27
C ASP A 58 11.08 -6.56 -9.27
N THR A 59 10.15 -5.78 -8.74
CA THR A 59 9.12 -6.24 -7.81
C THR A 59 7.74 -5.97 -8.37
N ASP A 60 6.76 -6.75 -7.92
CA ASP A 60 5.38 -6.50 -8.28
C ASP A 60 4.80 -5.36 -7.44
N PHE A 61 3.98 -4.55 -8.08
CA PHE A 61 3.17 -3.53 -7.41
C PHE A 61 1.78 -4.09 -7.11
N ALA A 62 1.18 -3.63 -6.00
CA ALA A 62 -0.21 -3.91 -5.73
C ALA A 62 -1.09 -3.29 -6.83
N GLN A 63 -2.12 -4.02 -7.25
CA GLN A 63 -3.03 -3.59 -8.31
C GLN A 63 -4.30 -2.98 -7.72
N PRO A 64 -4.91 -1.97 -8.36
CA PRO A 64 -6.15 -1.36 -7.86
C PRO A 64 -7.29 -2.37 -7.64
N GLU A 65 -7.35 -3.43 -8.45
CA GLU A 65 -8.34 -4.50 -8.34
C GLU A 65 -8.25 -5.27 -7.01
N GLN A 66 -7.07 -5.29 -6.39
CA GLN A 66 -6.86 -5.96 -5.11
C GLN A 66 -7.57 -5.25 -3.93
N ILE A 67 -8.06 -4.02 -4.11
CA ILE A 67 -8.83 -3.32 -3.08
C ILE A 67 -10.09 -4.12 -2.71
N ALA A 68 -10.78 -4.70 -3.69
CA ALA A 68 -11.95 -5.53 -3.43
C ALA A 68 -11.58 -6.78 -2.60
N GLU A 69 -10.48 -7.45 -2.94
CA GLU A 69 -9.97 -8.60 -2.18
C GLU A 69 -9.58 -8.23 -0.75
N LEU A 70 -8.95 -7.05 -0.57
CA LEU A 70 -8.61 -6.54 0.77
C LEU A 70 -9.86 -6.27 1.61
N CYS A 71 -10.93 -5.73 1.01
CA CYS A 71 -12.21 -5.57 1.69
C CYS A 71 -12.76 -6.91 2.16
N GLU A 72 -12.74 -7.93 1.30
CA GLU A 72 -13.21 -9.28 1.65
C GLU A 72 -12.38 -9.89 2.78
N LEU A 73 -11.06 -9.73 2.74
CA LEU A 73 -10.17 -10.22 3.81
C LEU A 73 -10.45 -9.52 5.14
N MET A 74 -10.64 -8.19 5.13
CA MET A 74 -11.00 -7.45 6.34
C MET A 74 -12.35 -7.89 6.89
N LEU A 75 -13.36 -8.09 6.05
CA LEU A 75 -14.66 -8.62 6.46
C LEU A 75 -14.54 -10.04 7.06
N ALA A 76 -13.78 -10.91 6.42
CA ALA A 76 -13.54 -12.28 6.90
C ALA A 76 -12.84 -12.31 8.27
N HIS A 77 -12.03 -11.30 8.58
CA HIS A 77 -11.36 -11.12 9.87
C HIS A 77 -12.16 -10.23 10.84
N GLN A 78 -13.45 -10.06 10.59
CA GLN A 78 -14.40 -9.37 11.46
C GLN A 78 -14.13 -7.87 11.69
N TYR A 79 -13.48 -7.22 10.74
CA TYR A 79 -13.39 -5.77 10.74
C TYR A 79 -14.78 -5.16 10.55
N SER A 80 -15.11 -4.13 11.32
CA SER A 80 -16.36 -3.39 11.12
C SER A 80 -16.34 -2.63 9.79
N LYS A 81 -17.53 -2.33 9.26
CA LYS A 81 -17.64 -1.50 8.05
C LYS A 81 -17.01 -0.13 8.24
N ASP A 82 -17.14 0.45 9.44
CA ASP A 82 -16.55 1.75 9.77
C ASP A 82 -15.02 1.69 9.75
N ASP A 83 -14.44 0.64 10.29
CA ASP A 83 -12.99 0.44 10.27
C ASP A 83 -12.45 0.23 8.84
N ILE A 84 -13.18 -0.53 8.03
CA ILE A 84 -12.81 -0.73 6.61
C ILE A 84 -12.88 0.60 5.85
N HIS A 85 -13.94 1.37 6.03
CA HIS A 85 -14.07 2.71 5.46
C HIS A 85 -12.93 3.64 5.89
N ALA A 86 -12.57 3.61 7.17
CA ALA A 86 -11.47 4.40 7.71
C ALA A 86 -10.14 4.06 7.02
N ILE A 87 -9.82 2.77 6.93
CA ILE A 87 -8.57 2.27 6.33
C ILE A 87 -8.51 2.56 4.83
N LEU A 88 -9.61 2.40 4.10
CA LEU A 88 -9.64 2.61 2.64
C LEU A 88 -9.55 4.07 2.22
N GLY A 89 -9.81 5.02 3.09
CA GLY A 89 -9.70 6.43 2.72
C GLY A 89 -10.21 7.42 3.76
N GLY A 90 -11.09 7.00 4.67
CA GLY A 90 -11.67 7.87 5.68
C GLY A 90 -10.63 8.53 6.57
N ASN A 91 -9.59 7.80 6.97
CA ASN A 91 -8.51 8.34 7.80
C ASN A 91 -7.72 9.43 7.05
N PHE A 92 -7.35 9.20 5.81
CA PHE A 92 -6.68 10.22 4.98
C PHE A 92 -7.56 11.45 4.77
N THR A 93 -8.85 11.24 4.50
CA THR A 93 -9.82 12.33 4.32
C THR A 93 -9.96 13.17 5.61
N ARG A 94 -10.01 12.53 6.76
CA ARG A 94 -10.06 13.22 8.06
C ARG A 94 -8.84 14.11 8.26
N VAL A 95 -7.64 13.54 8.07
CA VAL A 95 -6.39 14.29 8.22
C VAL A 95 -6.30 15.43 7.21
N ALA A 96 -6.66 15.18 5.96
CA ALA A 96 -6.65 16.21 4.92
C ALA A 96 -7.56 17.40 5.29
N ARG A 97 -8.75 17.15 5.82
CA ARG A 97 -9.66 18.20 6.28
C ARG A 97 -9.09 19.04 7.42
N GLU A 98 -8.27 18.43 8.29
CA GLU A 98 -7.62 19.14 9.38
C GLU A 98 -6.46 20.02 8.94
N VAL A 99 -5.69 19.58 7.93
CA VAL A 99 -4.43 20.23 7.56
C VAL A 99 -4.51 21.07 6.28
N TRP A 100 -5.43 20.78 5.37
CA TRP A 100 -5.64 21.55 4.14
C TRP A 100 -6.67 22.64 4.37
N LYS A 101 -6.19 23.82 4.59
CA LYS A 101 -7.03 25.00 4.84
C LYS A 101 -6.80 26.08 3.79
#